data_bce27079104dd8aea322014f13febc00
#
_entry.id   bce27079104dd8aea322014f13febc00
#
_cell.length_a   1.000
_cell.length_b   1.000
_cell.length_c   1.000
_cell.angle_alpha   90.00
_cell.angle_beta   90.00
_cell.angle_gamma   90.00
#
_symmetry.space_group_name_H-M   'P 1'
#
loop_
_entity.id
_entity.type
_entity.pdbx_description
1 polymer ?
#
loop_
_entity_poly.entity_id
_entity_poly.type
_entity_poly.pdbx_seq_one_letter_code
_entity_poly.pdbx_strand_id
1 'polypeptide(L)'
;LRYFSNIALLGILILSALGCEKNKQSIHAGVAVVDITPPLELQPILGGYGDRMSKPAEGVHDRIFAKALVLKDQENSFALITADIQSFPPYFKAQLVEALAEEGWDGNEIMLLPSHSHTSIEMMSIHIKNNLNIPQIGIFNKDVLVLTIENLKKAVLNAQANMQAVKVGTIRKELVGWNRNRREGNLTIDPDLTITRFDLLNNQPLALLVNWTAHPTFMGSEDMDFSGGWPGHLQRTMEALFDSQVTVFYYNGAEGDQRPISQLEYGSNWEQAESYGRELGILSWKLAQNIQTKPVYEVHRYITSISLPELTWHPEFMQTGGAEYGLNEETAAYVINLLFPRTTSSTAINIGDLIIIGIPGELTAELGQEIKRKVLDQTDIHYVTIGGLADEWISYMLSKEEYEKGGYEASVSFYGPTLGPLVVDRIVDAATSFQLQLLGKN
;
A
#
# COMPACT_ATOMS: atom_id res chain seq x y z
N LEU A 1 24.30 -11.80 -79.52
CA LEU A 1 22.83 -11.73 -79.22
C LEU A 1 22.50 -12.85 -78.27
N ARG A 2 22.53 -12.62 -77.00
CA ARG A 2 21.96 -13.35 -75.86
C ARG A 2 22.88 -13.17 -74.60
N TYR A 3 22.79 -12.08 -73.91
CA TYR A 3 23.24 -11.92 -72.58
C TYR A 3 22.79 -10.52 -72.06
N PHE A 4 21.49 -10.35 -71.85
CA PHE A 4 20.95 -9.26 -71.01
C PHE A 4 19.53 -9.65 -70.62
N SER A 5 19.39 -10.43 -69.55
CA SER A 5 18.11 -10.65 -68.85
C SER A 5 18.31 -11.49 -67.59
N ASN A 6 19.01 -11.03 -66.58
CA ASN A 6 18.99 -11.68 -65.26
C ASN A 6 19.56 -10.78 -64.12
N ILE A 7 19.43 -9.45 -64.19
CA ILE A 7 19.86 -8.56 -63.08
C ILE A 7 18.71 -7.73 -62.47
N ALA A 8 17.46 -7.92 -62.98
CA ALA A 8 16.33 -7.11 -62.51
C ALA A 8 15.40 -7.79 -61.50
N LEU A 9 15.74 -8.98 -60.92
CA LEU A 9 14.86 -9.72 -60.02
C LEU A 9 15.44 -9.91 -58.60
N LEU A 10 16.60 -9.34 -58.29
CA LEU A 10 17.22 -9.46 -56.93
C LEU A 10 17.09 -8.18 -56.09
N GLY A 11 16.46 -7.13 -56.61
CA GLY A 11 16.32 -5.83 -55.92
C GLY A 11 15.01 -5.58 -55.17
N ILE A 12 14.04 -6.49 -55.24
CA ILE A 12 12.70 -6.26 -54.63
C ILE A 12 12.41 -7.10 -53.39
N LEU A 13 13.30 -7.98 -52.97
CA LEU A 13 13.10 -8.87 -51.81
C LEU A 13 13.82 -8.41 -50.51
N ILE A 14 14.46 -7.23 -50.50
CA ILE A 14 15.13 -6.70 -49.28
C ILE A 14 14.36 -5.56 -48.63
N LEU A 15 13.25 -5.09 -49.22
CA LEU A 15 12.48 -3.97 -48.66
C LEU A 15 11.25 -4.40 -47.83
N SER A 16 11.03 -5.68 -47.57
CA SER A 16 9.91 -6.15 -46.74
C SER A 16 10.26 -6.67 -45.36
N ALA A 17 11.49 -6.44 -44.89
CA ALA A 17 11.94 -6.81 -43.55
C ALA A 17 12.27 -5.60 -42.65
N LEU A 18 11.88 -4.39 -43.01
CA LEU A 18 11.72 -3.30 -42.09
C LEU A 18 10.38 -3.51 -41.37
N GLY A 19 10.33 -4.48 -40.49
CA GLY A 19 9.28 -4.62 -39.50
C GLY A 19 9.12 -3.25 -38.85
N CYS A 20 7.89 -2.77 -38.82
CA CYS A 20 7.49 -1.60 -38.07
C CYS A 20 7.91 -1.85 -36.59
N GLU A 21 9.10 -1.45 -36.20
CA GLU A 21 9.40 -1.27 -34.78
C GLU A 21 8.37 -0.25 -34.28
N LYS A 22 7.31 -0.73 -33.63
CA LYS A 22 6.42 0.15 -32.88
C LYS A 22 7.33 1.02 -32.03
N ASN A 23 7.31 2.32 -32.29
CA ASN A 23 8.11 3.30 -31.53
C ASN A 23 7.66 3.17 -30.07
N LYS A 24 8.43 2.43 -29.27
CA LYS A 24 8.11 2.22 -27.85
C LYS A 24 8.22 3.58 -27.15
N GLN A 25 7.10 4.12 -26.74
CA GLN A 25 7.05 5.36 -25.94
C GLN A 25 7.19 5.01 -24.46
N SER A 26 7.97 5.81 -23.73
CA SER A 26 8.03 5.68 -22.27
C SER A 26 6.64 5.84 -21.66
N ILE A 27 6.40 5.16 -20.55
CA ILE A 27 5.17 5.34 -19.78
C ILE A 27 5.01 6.79 -19.36
N HIS A 28 3.78 7.21 -19.14
CA HIS A 28 3.42 8.51 -18.59
C HIS A 28 3.06 8.33 -17.11
N ALA A 29 3.42 9.31 -16.30
CA ALA A 29 3.04 9.41 -14.91
C ALA A 29 2.47 10.79 -14.60
N GLY A 30 1.42 10.84 -13.81
CA GLY A 30 0.86 12.06 -13.25
C GLY A 30 0.70 11.93 -11.74
N VAL A 31 0.87 13.02 -11.02
CA VAL A 31 0.79 13.04 -9.56
C VAL A 31 -0.17 14.11 -9.07
N ALA A 32 -0.83 13.83 -7.96
CA ALA A 32 -1.64 14.82 -7.26
C ALA A 32 -1.65 14.56 -5.75
N VAL A 33 -1.80 15.63 -4.99
CA VAL A 33 -1.92 15.64 -3.53
C VAL A 33 -3.23 16.32 -3.16
N VAL A 34 -4.01 15.71 -2.30
CA VAL A 34 -5.28 16.26 -1.80
C VAL A 34 -5.30 16.16 -0.28
N ASP A 35 -5.59 17.25 0.40
CA ASP A 35 -5.86 17.28 1.84
C ASP A 35 -7.16 16.52 2.13
N ILE A 36 -7.06 15.49 2.95
CA ILE A 36 -8.19 14.64 3.37
C ILE A 36 -8.54 14.81 4.84
N THR A 37 -7.96 15.82 5.52
CA THR A 37 -8.25 16.12 6.92
C THR A 37 -9.72 16.47 7.07
N PRO A 38 -10.51 15.66 7.79
CA PRO A 38 -11.93 15.98 7.95
C PRO A 38 -12.11 17.24 8.79
N PRO A 39 -13.07 18.13 8.45
CA PRO A 39 -13.48 19.22 9.32
C PRO A 39 -13.94 18.69 10.68
N LEU A 40 -13.49 19.32 11.78
CA LEU A 40 -13.83 18.88 13.14
C LEU A 40 -15.34 18.97 13.43
N GLU A 41 -16.06 19.82 12.71
CA GLU A 41 -17.53 19.96 12.78
C GLU A 41 -18.26 18.66 12.37
N LEU A 42 -17.64 17.80 11.57
CA LEU A 42 -18.16 16.47 11.24
C LEU A 42 -17.96 15.45 12.36
N GLN A 43 -17.32 15.85 13.46
CA GLN A 43 -16.99 14.98 14.59
C GLN A 43 -16.26 13.69 14.17
N PRO A 44 -15.19 13.81 13.35
CA PRO A 44 -14.44 12.64 12.91
C PRO A 44 -13.70 11.99 14.07
N ILE A 45 -13.59 10.66 14.05
CA ILE A 45 -12.89 9.88 15.08
C ILE A 45 -11.56 9.35 14.55
N LEU A 46 -10.59 9.21 15.46
CA LEU A 46 -9.26 8.69 15.16
C LEU A 46 -9.20 7.17 15.31
N GLY A 47 -8.46 6.53 14.38
CA GLY A 47 -8.30 5.08 14.31
C GLY A 47 -7.28 4.48 15.25
N GLY A 48 -7.32 3.15 15.34
CA GLY A 48 -6.26 2.33 15.90
C GLY A 48 -6.36 1.95 17.38
N TYR A 49 -7.26 2.59 18.17
CA TYR A 49 -7.38 2.30 19.61
C TYR A 49 -8.83 2.30 20.09
N GLY A 50 -9.32 1.15 20.56
CA GLY A 50 -10.67 1.01 21.13
C GLY A 50 -10.90 1.89 22.38
N ASP A 51 -9.86 2.15 23.14
CA ASP A 51 -9.89 3.02 24.34
C ASP A 51 -10.31 4.47 24.06
N ARG A 52 -10.20 4.93 22.82
CA ARG A 52 -10.72 6.26 22.40
C ARG A 52 -12.23 6.35 22.46
N MET A 53 -12.95 5.23 22.49
CA MET A 53 -14.40 5.16 22.66
C MET A 53 -15.16 6.03 21.64
N SER A 54 -14.70 6.09 20.41
CA SER A 54 -15.24 6.95 19.34
C SER A 54 -15.41 8.43 19.72
N LYS A 55 -14.58 8.92 20.63
CA LYS A 55 -14.52 10.36 20.90
C LYS A 55 -14.02 11.08 19.65
N PRO A 56 -14.65 12.19 19.26
CA PRO A 56 -14.15 13.00 18.15
C PRO A 56 -12.72 13.48 18.39
N ALA A 57 -11.98 13.65 17.30
CA ALA A 57 -10.66 14.28 17.35
C ALA A 57 -10.77 15.68 17.97
N GLU A 58 -9.79 16.07 18.77
CA GLU A 58 -9.76 17.35 19.49
C GLU A 58 -9.14 18.47 18.63
N GLY A 59 -8.26 18.10 17.68
CA GLY A 59 -7.55 19.06 16.85
C GLY A 59 -6.87 18.43 15.65
N VAL A 60 -5.97 19.21 15.06
CA VAL A 60 -5.10 18.83 13.94
C VAL A 60 -3.68 19.24 14.28
N HIS A 61 -2.85 18.28 14.64
CA HIS A 61 -1.41 18.49 14.85
C HIS A 61 -0.73 18.78 13.51
N ASP A 62 -0.98 17.93 12.52
CA ASP A 62 -0.61 18.15 11.12
C ASP A 62 -1.66 17.53 10.20
N ARG A 63 -1.78 18.10 8.99
CA ARG A 63 -2.79 17.66 8.02
C ARG A 63 -2.46 16.28 7.47
N ILE A 64 -3.49 15.55 7.13
CA ILE A 64 -3.42 14.24 6.49
C ILE A 64 -3.77 14.34 5.01
N PHE A 65 -3.09 13.55 4.18
CA PHE A 65 -3.18 13.67 2.72
C PHE A 65 -3.48 12.33 2.03
N ALA A 66 -4.21 12.41 0.93
CA ALA A 66 -4.21 11.38 -0.10
C ALA A 66 -3.36 11.84 -1.27
N LYS A 67 -2.55 10.92 -1.81
CA LYS A 67 -1.68 11.18 -2.96
C LYS A 67 -1.95 10.12 -4.02
N ALA A 68 -2.18 10.54 -5.25
CA ALA A 68 -2.39 9.64 -6.38
C ALA A 68 -1.21 9.72 -7.35
N LEU A 69 -0.68 8.55 -7.72
CA LEU A 69 0.22 8.34 -8.85
C LEU A 69 -0.55 7.59 -9.92
N VAL A 70 -0.88 8.26 -11.01
CA VAL A 70 -1.49 7.63 -12.18
C VAL A 70 -0.40 7.30 -13.17
N LEU A 71 -0.33 6.04 -13.58
CA LEU A 71 0.58 5.52 -14.59
C LEU A 71 -0.20 5.12 -15.83
N LYS A 72 0.36 5.35 -17.00
CA LYS A 72 -0.24 4.97 -18.28
C LYS A 72 0.82 4.54 -19.28
N ASP A 73 0.62 3.40 -19.90
CA ASP A 73 1.30 2.99 -21.12
C ASP A 73 0.36 3.14 -22.34
N GLN A 74 0.65 2.47 -23.46
CA GLN A 74 -0.19 2.54 -24.66
C GLN A 74 -1.57 1.87 -24.50
N GLU A 75 -1.68 0.89 -23.59
CA GLU A 75 -2.85 0.01 -23.47
C GLU A 75 -3.51 0.08 -22.10
N ASN A 76 -2.74 0.41 -21.05
CA ASN A 76 -3.15 0.31 -19.66
C ASN A 76 -3.04 1.64 -18.92
N SER A 77 -3.97 1.85 -17.99
CA SER A 77 -3.87 2.88 -16.95
C SER A 77 -3.89 2.22 -15.57
N PHE A 78 -3.22 2.83 -14.61
CA PHE A 78 -3.22 2.35 -13.23
C PHE A 78 -3.09 3.51 -12.26
N ALA A 79 -3.89 3.53 -11.20
CA ALA A 79 -3.82 4.50 -10.12
C ALA A 79 -3.34 3.82 -8.82
N LEU A 80 -2.15 4.21 -8.34
CA LEU A 80 -1.68 3.91 -7.01
C LEU A 80 -2.02 5.10 -6.12
N ILE A 81 -2.80 4.86 -5.06
CA ILE A 81 -3.27 5.89 -4.14
C ILE A 81 -2.71 5.58 -2.76
N THR A 82 -1.81 6.41 -2.25
CA THR A 82 -1.43 6.37 -0.85
C THR A 82 -2.25 7.38 -0.06
N ALA A 83 -2.62 7.04 1.17
CA ALA A 83 -3.39 7.96 2.02
C ALA A 83 -2.95 7.85 3.49
N ASP A 84 -2.87 9.00 4.16
CA ASP A 84 -2.69 9.05 5.60
C ASP A 84 -4.03 8.70 6.28
N ILE A 85 -4.32 7.41 6.31
CA ILE A 85 -5.52 6.83 6.90
C ILE A 85 -5.13 5.55 7.65
N GLN A 86 -5.87 5.19 8.69
CA GLN A 86 -5.56 4.02 9.50
C GLN A 86 -5.66 2.74 8.67
N SER A 87 -6.75 2.53 7.97
CA SER A 87 -6.90 1.50 6.94
C SER A 87 -8.15 1.74 6.10
N PHE A 88 -8.28 1.05 4.98
CA PHE A 88 -9.52 0.99 4.22
C PHE A 88 -10.32 -0.23 4.67
N PRO A 89 -11.59 -0.05 5.08
CA PRO A 89 -12.42 -1.19 5.46
C PRO A 89 -12.85 -1.99 4.22
N PRO A 90 -13.27 -3.26 4.38
CA PRO A 90 -13.94 -4.00 3.34
C PRO A 90 -15.07 -3.20 2.67
N TYR A 91 -15.22 -3.33 1.36
CA TYR A 91 -16.19 -2.64 0.50
C TYR A 91 -15.91 -1.15 0.22
N PHE A 92 -14.91 -0.52 0.84
CA PHE A 92 -14.56 0.88 0.57
C PHE A 92 -14.07 1.07 -0.87
N LYS A 93 -13.15 0.22 -1.33
CA LYS A 93 -12.63 0.27 -2.71
C LYS A 93 -13.75 0.18 -3.74
N ALA A 94 -14.75 -0.67 -3.52
CA ALA A 94 -15.89 -0.78 -4.44
C ALA A 94 -16.67 0.54 -4.58
N GLN A 95 -16.84 1.30 -3.49
CA GLN A 95 -17.51 2.60 -3.53
C GLN A 95 -16.67 3.66 -4.26
N LEU A 96 -15.34 3.64 -4.07
CA LEU A 96 -14.44 4.53 -4.82
C LEU A 96 -14.47 4.21 -6.33
N VAL A 97 -14.46 2.92 -6.68
CA VAL A 97 -14.58 2.47 -8.08
C VAL A 97 -15.91 2.91 -8.69
N GLU A 98 -17.03 2.77 -7.97
CA GLU A 98 -18.33 3.26 -8.40
C GLU A 98 -18.30 4.78 -8.65
N ALA A 99 -17.67 5.55 -7.75
CA ALA A 99 -17.53 6.99 -7.91
C ALA A 99 -16.66 7.41 -9.11
N LEU A 100 -15.71 6.53 -9.53
CA LEU A 100 -14.80 6.78 -10.65
C LEU A 100 -15.27 6.12 -11.97
N ALA A 101 -16.38 5.38 -11.98
CA ALA A 101 -16.83 4.59 -13.14
C ALA A 101 -17.15 5.47 -14.37
N GLU A 102 -17.75 6.64 -14.17
CA GLU A 102 -18.07 7.59 -15.26
C GLU A 102 -16.79 8.16 -15.90
N GLU A 103 -15.67 8.15 -15.19
CA GLU A 103 -14.36 8.60 -15.66
C GLU A 103 -13.55 7.46 -16.32
N GLY A 104 -14.14 6.27 -16.42
CA GLY A 104 -13.58 5.12 -17.12
C GLY A 104 -12.63 4.26 -16.30
N TRP A 105 -12.61 4.39 -14.98
CA TRP A 105 -11.79 3.55 -14.07
C TRP A 105 -12.55 2.31 -13.63
N ASP A 106 -11.84 1.19 -13.53
CA ASP A 106 -12.34 -0.04 -12.91
C ASP A 106 -11.50 -0.50 -11.71
N GLY A 107 -12.00 -1.50 -10.96
CA GLY A 107 -11.34 -1.97 -9.74
C GLY A 107 -9.97 -2.62 -9.97
N ASN A 108 -9.70 -3.07 -11.19
CA ASN A 108 -8.42 -3.69 -11.55
C ASN A 108 -7.32 -2.65 -11.79
N GLU A 109 -7.69 -1.40 -11.91
CA GLU A 109 -6.80 -0.28 -12.25
C GLU A 109 -6.43 0.56 -11.03
N ILE A 110 -6.91 0.20 -9.85
CA ILE A 110 -6.73 0.96 -8.62
C ILE A 110 -6.10 0.09 -7.53
N MET A 111 -5.07 0.62 -6.87
CA MET A 111 -4.50 0.09 -5.63
C MET A 111 -4.53 1.18 -4.55
N LEU A 112 -5.13 0.87 -3.41
CA LEU A 112 -5.18 1.72 -2.22
C LEU A 112 -4.12 1.26 -1.22
N LEU A 113 -3.31 2.17 -0.71
CA LEU A 113 -2.22 1.89 0.22
C LEU A 113 -2.27 2.90 1.38
N PRO A 114 -2.86 2.55 2.53
CA PRO A 114 -2.89 3.43 3.69
C PRO A 114 -1.51 3.50 4.33
N SER A 115 -1.20 4.64 4.97
CA SER A 115 0.01 4.78 5.78
C SER A 115 -0.10 4.05 7.13
N HIS A 116 -1.31 3.70 7.52
CA HIS A 116 -1.68 3.09 8.81
C HIS A 116 -1.45 4.02 10.01
N SER A 117 -1.50 5.33 9.82
CA SER A 117 -1.41 6.27 10.96
C SER A 117 -2.55 6.06 11.95
N HIS A 118 -2.20 5.82 13.21
CA HIS A 118 -3.16 5.66 14.30
C HIS A 118 -3.70 7.01 14.84
N THR A 119 -3.33 8.12 14.22
CA THR A 119 -3.89 9.47 14.44
C THR A 119 -4.53 10.01 13.17
N SER A 120 -5.19 9.13 12.40
CA SER A 120 -5.91 9.47 11.18
C SER A 120 -7.34 8.93 11.23
N ILE A 121 -8.07 8.97 10.11
CA ILE A 121 -9.48 8.55 10.04
C ILE A 121 -9.62 7.08 10.46
N GLU A 122 -10.54 6.82 11.41
CA GLU A 122 -10.91 5.48 11.86
C GLU A 122 -11.61 4.69 10.73
N MET A 123 -11.07 3.51 10.39
CA MET A 123 -11.60 2.73 9.27
C MET A 123 -13.05 2.28 9.49
N MET A 124 -13.45 1.92 10.71
CA MET A 124 -14.81 1.48 10.98
C MET A 124 -15.82 2.63 10.96
N SER A 125 -15.35 3.88 11.07
CA SER A 125 -16.21 5.04 10.89
C SER A 125 -16.62 5.28 9.42
N ILE A 126 -15.88 4.73 8.50
CA ILE A 126 -16.16 4.79 7.06
C ILE A 126 -16.54 3.42 6.46
N HIS A 127 -16.83 2.42 7.30
CA HIS A 127 -17.26 1.10 6.87
C HIS A 127 -18.78 1.04 6.65
N ILE A 128 -19.22 0.94 5.40
CA ILE A 128 -20.64 1.04 5.01
C ILE A 128 -21.58 0.02 5.68
N LYS A 129 -21.05 -1.14 6.12
CA LYS A 129 -21.83 -2.13 6.86
C LYS A 129 -21.80 -1.93 8.38
N ASN A 130 -21.02 -0.97 8.88
CA ASN A 130 -20.95 -0.73 10.31
C ASN A 130 -22.18 0.05 10.80
N ASN A 131 -23.16 -0.68 11.31
CA ASN A 131 -24.37 -0.13 11.94
C ASN A 131 -24.46 -0.48 13.44
N LEU A 132 -23.30 -0.85 14.03
CA LEU A 132 -23.24 -1.50 15.35
C LEU A 132 -23.43 -0.51 16.51
N ASN A 133 -23.05 0.76 16.33
CA ASN A 133 -23.01 1.76 17.40
C ASN A 133 -22.21 1.30 18.65
N ILE A 134 -21.11 0.57 18.43
CA ILE A 134 -20.18 0.12 19.49
C ILE A 134 -19.01 1.11 19.53
N PRO A 135 -18.87 1.94 20.57
CA PRO A 135 -17.89 3.01 20.59
C PRO A 135 -16.43 2.53 20.49
N GLN A 136 -16.11 1.35 21.02
CA GLN A 136 -14.77 0.77 20.95
C GLN A 136 -14.37 0.32 19.52
N ILE A 137 -15.36 -0.03 18.68
CA ILE A 137 -15.13 -0.47 17.30
C ILE A 137 -15.02 0.73 16.35
N GLY A 138 -15.78 1.78 16.63
CA GLY A 138 -15.94 2.93 15.76
C GLY A 138 -17.42 3.17 15.42
N ILE A 139 -17.82 4.41 15.39
CA ILE A 139 -19.19 4.82 15.02
C ILE A 139 -19.19 5.26 13.56
N PHE A 140 -20.07 4.68 12.74
CA PHE A 140 -20.19 5.03 11.32
C PHE A 140 -20.54 6.50 11.13
N ASN A 141 -19.79 7.18 10.25
CA ASN A 141 -19.97 8.58 9.90
C ASN A 141 -20.05 8.72 8.38
N LYS A 142 -21.27 8.87 7.87
CA LYS A 142 -21.53 8.97 6.44
C LYS A 142 -20.83 10.17 5.79
N ASP A 143 -20.79 11.31 6.47
CA ASP A 143 -20.23 12.54 5.89
C ASP A 143 -18.71 12.43 5.74
N VAL A 144 -18.02 11.78 6.71
CA VAL A 144 -16.58 11.47 6.62
C VAL A 144 -16.33 10.45 5.50
N LEU A 145 -17.17 9.42 5.34
CA LEU A 145 -17.05 8.46 4.22
C LEU A 145 -17.16 9.17 2.86
N VAL A 146 -18.20 9.97 2.66
CA VAL A 146 -18.43 10.68 1.39
C VAL A 146 -17.27 11.63 1.10
N LEU A 147 -16.83 12.42 2.10
CA LEU A 147 -15.70 13.33 1.97
C LEU A 147 -14.42 12.58 1.57
N THR A 148 -14.16 11.42 2.18
CA THR A 148 -12.97 10.61 1.88
C THR A 148 -13.01 10.11 0.45
N ILE A 149 -14.14 9.53 -0.01
CA ILE A 149 -14.30 9.04 -1.39
C ILE A 149 -14.09 10.17 -2.41
N GLU A 150 -14.75 11.33 -2.21
CA GLU A 150 -14.63 12.47 -3.12
C GLU A 150 -13.21 13.02 -3.20
N ASN A 151 -12.48 13.06 -2.09
CA ASN A 151 -11.11 13.52 -2.07
C ASN A 151 -10.15 12.51 -2.76
N LEU A 152 -10.35 11.20 -2.57
CA LEU A 152 -9.57 10.19 -3.29
C LEU A 152 -9.88 10.23 -4.80
N LYS A 153 -11.15 10.33 -5.19
CA LYS A 153 -11.56 10.56 -6.59
C LYS A 153 -10.86 11.79 -7.17
N LYS A 154 -10.91 12.91 -6.47
CA LYS A 154 -10.25 14.15 -6.88
C LYS A 154 -8.74 13.97 -7.07
N ALA A 155 -8.07 13.21 -6.18
CA ALA A 155 -6.65 12.94 -6.32
C ALA A 155 -6.34 12.16 -7.62
N VAL A 156 -7.13 11.13 -7.95
CA VAL A 156 -6.97 10.35 -9.19
C VAL A 156 -7.16 11.23 -10.41
N LEU A 157 -8.25 11.99 -10.48
CA LEU A 157 -8.55 12.82 -11.66
C LEU A 157 -7.53 13.95 -11.84
N ASN A 158 -7.06 14.58 -10.76
CA ASN A 158 -6.02 15.58 -10.84
C ASN A 158 -4.68 14.99 -11.32
N ALA A 159 -4.31 13.79 -10.84
CA ALA A 159 -3.12 13.11 -11.31
C ALA A 159 -3.23 12.74 -12.80
N GLN A 160 -4.37 12.21 -13.23
CA GLN A 160 -4.64 11.88 -14.62
C GLN A 160 -4.54 13.10 -15.56
N ALA A 161 -4.93 14.28 -15.10
CA ALA A 161 -4.86 15.51 -15.88
C ALA A 161 -3.43 16.03 -16.10
N ASN A 162 -2.45 15.58 -15.30
CA ASN A 162 -1.09 16.13 -15.27
C ASN A 162 -0.01 15.13 -15.74
N MET A 163 -0.36 14.19 -16.61
CA MET A 163 0.54 13.11 -17.02
C MET A 163 1.67 13.59 -17.94
N GLN A 164 2.88 13.12 -17.65
CA GLN A 164 4.09 13.40 -18.40
C GLN A 164 4.90 12.12 -18.63
N ALA A 165 5.66 12.04 -19.72
CA ALA A 165 6.54 10.89 -19.99
C ALA A 165 7.67 10.81 -18.95
N VAL A 166 7.91 9.62 -18.42
CA VAL A 166 8.85 9.40 -17.32
C VAL A 166 9.83 8.26 -17.57
N LYS A 167 10.91 8.29 -16.80
CA LYS A 167 11.88 7.23 -16.57
C LYS A 167 11.76 6.74 -15.15
N VAL A 168 12.05 5.47 -14.89
CA VAL A 168 11.89 4.86 -13.56
C VAL A 168 13.18 4.15 -13.16
N GLY A 169 13.47 4.14 -11.88
CA GLY A 169 14.56 3.36 -11.30
C GLY A 169 14.30 3.06 -9.83
N THR A 170 14.79 1.94 -9.35
CA THR A 170 14.58 1.46 -7.98
C THR A 170 15.91 1.17 -7.30
N ILE A 171 15.96 1.39 -5.99
CA ILE A 171 17.07 1.01 -5.11
C ILE A 171 16.54 0.43 -3.81
N ARG A 172 17.26 -0.53 -3.24
CA ARG A 172 16.98 -1.11 -1.92
C ARG A 172 18.20 -1.01 -1.03
N LYS A 173 17.96 -0.80 0.27
CA LYS A 173 18.97 -0.82 1.31
C LYS A 173 18.39 -1.41 2.59
N GLU A 174 19.12 -2.30 3.22
CA GLU A 174 18.78 -2.78 4.57
C GLU A 174 19.13 -1.74 5.64
N LEU A 175 18.18 -1.46 6.53
CA LEU A 175 18.33 -0.59 7.69
C LEU A 175 18.04 -1.39 8.96
N VAL A 176 19.07 -1.92 9.59
CA VAL A 176 18.96 -2.63 10.87
C VAL A 176 18.93 -1.61 12.01
N GLY A 177 18.10 -1.86 13.04
CA GLY A 177 17.98 -0.99 14.21
C GLY A 177 16.96 0.13 14.08
N TRP A 178 16.13 0.12 13.02
CA TRP A 178 15.06 1.10 12.80
C TRP A 178 13.67 0.56 13.08
N ASN A 179 13.50 -0.77 12.96
CA ASN A 179 12.31 -1.48 13.37
C ASN A 179 12.66 -2.70 14.22
N ARG A 180 11.68 -3.23 14.93
CA ARG A 180 11.78 -4.49 15.66
C ARG A 180 10.47 -5.25 15.62
N ASN A 181 10.54 -6.56 15.76
CA ASN A 181 9.36 -7.36 16.02
C ASN A 181 8.81 -7.02 17.41
N ARG A 182 7.47 -6.89 17.53
CA ARG A 182 6.81 -6.58 18.81
C ARG A 182 6.27 -7.81 19.54
N ARG A 183 6.26 -8.98 18.87
CA ARG A 183 5.86 -10.25 19.45
C ARG A 183 6.98 -10.79 20.35
N GLU A 184 6.61 -11.26 21.53
CA GLU A 184 7.57 -11.79 22.49
C GLU A 184 8.35 -12.97 21.91
N GLY A 185 9.67 -12.93 22.02
CA GLY A 185 10.59 -13.98 21.56
C GLY A 185 10.76 -14.07 20.04
N ASN A 186 10.04 -13.27 19.23
CA ASN A 186 10.24 -13.21 17.79
C ASN A 186 11.23 -12.10 17.43
N LEU A 187 12.30 -12.45 16.69
CA LEU A 187 13.35 -11.52 16.25
C LEU A 187 13.29 -11.22 14.75
N THR A 188 12.33 -11.77 14.04
CA THR A 188 12.19 -11.57 12.59
C THR A 188 11.79 -10.13 12.31
N ILE A 189 12.59 -9.44 11.51
CA ILE A 189 12.32 -8.09 11.04
C ILE A 189 12.35 -8.04 9.51
N ASP A 190 11.69 -7.06 8.92
CA ASP A 190 11.89 -6.68 7.53
C ASP A 190 12.69 -5.37 7.47
N PRO A 191 14.01 -5.43 7.24
CA PRO A 191 14.89 -4.27 7.27
C PRO A 191 14.96 -3.50 5.95
N ASP A 192 14.19 -3.89 4.94
CA ASP A 192 14.30 -3.34 3.58
C ASP A 192 13.67 -1.94 3.49
N LEU A 193 14.49 -0.93 3.25
CA LEU A 193 14.06 0.36 2.71
C LEU A 193 14.17 0.31 1.19
N THR A 194 13.05 0.38 0.48
CA THR A 194 13.02 0.41 -0.99
C THR A 194 12.47 1.73 -1.48
N ILE A 195 13.17 2.34 -2.45
CA ILE A 195 12.78 3.63 -3.04
C ILE A 195 12.74 3.48 -4.55
N THR A 196 11.61 3.88 -5.14
CA THR A 196 11.43 3.96 -6.59
C THR A 196 11.25 5.41 -6.99
N ARG A 197 12.04 5.88 -7.95
CA ARG A 197 12.07 7.25 -8.42
C ARG A 197 11.55 7.33 -9.84
N PHE A 198 10.69 8.31 -10.08
CA PHE A 198 10.15 8.69 -11.37
C PHE A 198 10.73 10.05 -11.76
N ASP A 199 11.51 10.08 -12.83
CA ASP A 199 12.04 11.33 -13.39
C ASP A 199 11.36 11.64 -14.72
N LEU A 200 11.12 12.91 -14.97
CA LEU A 200 10.78 13.40 -16.31
C LEU A 200 11.93 13.09 -17.28
N LEU A 201 11.65 13.12 -18.58
CA LEU A 201 12.68 12.85 -19.60
C LEU A 201 13.90 13.81 -19.52
N ASN A 202 13.71 15.00 -18.96
CA ASN A 202 14.78 16.00 -18.70
C ASN A 202 15.56 15.76 -17.39
N ASN A 203 15.34 14.63 -16.71
CA ASN A 203 15.92 14.23 -15.42
C ASN A 203 15.43 15.01 -14.18
N GLN A 204 14.39 15.83 -14.30
CA GLN A 204 13.75 16.41 -13.12
C GLN A 204 12.94 15.35 -12.38
N PRO A 205 13.07 15.22 -11.06
CA PRO A 205 12.27 14.26 -10.30
C PRO A 205 10.81 14.70 -10.25
N LEU A 206 9.90 13.75 -10.50
CA LEU A 206 8.45 13.93 -10.43
C LEU A 206 7.88 13.30 -9.16
N ALA A 207 8.25 12.05 -8.89
CA ALA A 207 7.69 11.28 -7.79
C ALA A 207 8.71 10.30 -7.19
N LEU A 208 8.51 9.98 -5.90
CA LEU A 208 9.19 8.88 -5.23
C LEU A 208 8.17 8.01 -4.50
N LEU A 209 8.29 6.69 -4.67
CA LEU A 209 7.61 5.71 -3.81
C LEU A 209 8.61 5.26 -2.77
N VAL A 210 8.22 5.29 -1.50
CA VAL A 210 9.04 4.82 -0.36
C VAL A 210 8.31 3.69 0.33
N ASN A 211 8.90 2.51 0.34
CA ASN A 211 8.43 1.35 1.09
C ASN A 211 9.30 1.12 2.31
N TRP A 212 8.69 1.05 3.47
CA TRP A 212 9.35 0.73 4.72
C TRP A 212 8.39 -0.01 5.65
N THR A 213 8.91 -0.90 6.48
CA THR A 213 8.12 -1.82 7.30
C THR A 213 8.18 -1.43 8.77
N ALA A 214 7.19 -0.65 9.23
CA ALA A 214 6.98 -0.37 10.65
C ALA A 214 5.58 0.21 10.90
N HIS A 215 4.91 -0.23 11.96
CA HIS A 215 3.67 0.39 12.43
C HIS A 215 3.87 1.86 12.80
N PRO A 216 3.00 2.78 12.42
CA PRO A 216 3.08 4.18 12.84
C PRO A 216 2.44 4.41 14.22
N THR A 217 2.96 3.71 15.24
CA THR A 217 2.42 3.62 16.60
C THR A 217 3.32 4.28 17.66
N PHE A 218 3.83 5.49 17.39
CA PHE A 218 4.41 6.32 18.46
C PHE A 218 3.32 6.96 19.33
N MET A 219 2.26 7.47 18.70
CA MET A 219 1.10 8.05 19.40
C MET A 219 0.25 6.96 20.05
N GLY A 220 -0.27 7.23 21.25
CA GLY A 220 -1.18 6.39 21.99
C GLY A 220 -2.65 6.78 21.86
N SER A 221 -3.52 6.16 22.67
CA SER A 221 -4.96 6.47 22.70
C SER A 221 -5.28 7.88 23.22
N GLU A 222 -4.38 8.46 24.01
CA GLU A 222 -4.46 9.82 24.55
C GLU A 222 -4.15 10.93 23.56
N ASP A 223 -3.46 10.61 22.45
CA ASP A 223 -3.12 11.57 21.42
C ASP A 223 -4.32 11.74 20.47
N MET A 224 -5.06 12.82 20.64
CA MET A 224 -6.39 13.01 20.02
C MET A 224 -6.41 14.01 18.86
N ASP A 225 -5.25 14.41 18.33
CA ASP A 225 -5.14 15.28 17.16
C ASP A 225 -4.86 14.48 15.88
N PHE A 226 -5.40 14.93 14.74
CA PHE A 226 -5.05 14.36 13.44
C PHE A 226 -3.58 14.56 13.11
N SER A 227 -2.95 13.52 12.60
CA SER A 227 -1.58 13.54 12.06
C SER A 227 -1.33 12.38 11.10
N GLY A 228 -0.49 12.61 10.08
CA GLY A 228 0.08 11.54 9.25
C GLY A 228 1.11 10.68 9.98
N GLY A 229 1.40 10.96 11.27
CA GLY A 229 2.39 10.26 12.06
C GLY A 229 3.80 10.34 11.45
N TRP A 230 4.69 9.41 11.83
CA TRP A 230 6.03 9.38 11.26
C TRP A 230 6.06 9.21 9.71
N PRO A 231 5.10 8.49 9.06
CA PRO A 231 5.03 8.45 7.60
C PRO A 231 4.82 9.83 6.97
N GLY A 232 3.95 10.65 7.55
CA GLY A 232 3.72 12.03 7.12
C GLY A 232 4.99 12.88 7.24
N HIS A 233 5.73 12.76 8.36
CA HIS A 233 6.99 13.47 8.56
C HIS A 233 8.08 13.03 7.58
N LEU A 234 8.18 11.74 7.27
CA LEU A 234 9.09 11.20 6.24
C LEU A 234 8.83 11.86 4.89
N GLN A 235 7.55 11.83 4.44
CA GLN A 235 7.14 12.36 3.15
C GLN A 235 7.46 13.87 3.05
N ARG A 236 7.03 14.67 4.01
CA ARG A 236 7.29 16.12 4.05
C ARG A 236 8.78 16.47 4.09
N THR A 237 9.58 15.69 4.83
CA THR A 237 11.04 15.89 4.90
C THR A 237 11.70 15.65 3.54
N MET A 238 11.34 14.58 2.85
CA MET A 238 11.89 14.30 1.53
C MET A 238 11.45 15.35 0.51
N GLU A 239 10.16 15.72 0.51
CA GLU A 239 9.63 16.77 -0.37
C GLU A 239 10.37 18.09 -0.17
N ALA A 240 10.60 18.51 1.08
CA ALA A 240 11.36 19.72 1.40
C ALA A 240 12.82 19.64 0.91
N LEU A 241 13.48 18.48 1.01
CA LEU A 241 14.85 18.27 0.54
C LEU A 241 14.98 18.22 -0.99
N PHE A 242 13.86 18.08 -1.71
CA PHE A 242 13.74 18.24 -3.15
C PHE A 242 13.14 19.60 -3.55
N ASP A 243 13.25 20.62 -2.69
CA ASP A 243 12.69 21.97 -2.91
C ASP A 243 11.18 21.96 -3.22
N SER A 244 10.45 20.99 -2.67
CA SER A 244 9.00 20.75 -2.89
C SER A 244 8.61 20.58 -4.36
N GLN A 245 9.52 20.12 -5.21
CA GLN A 245 9.27 19.85 -6.63
C GLN A 245 8.88 18.40 -6.92
N VAL A 246 8.86 17.56 -5.88
CA VAL A 246 8.57 16.13 -5.99
C VAL A 246 7.40 15.76 -5.09
N THR A 247 6.62 14.78 -5.51
CA THR A 247 5.62 14.15 -4.63
C THR A 247 6.18 12.84 -4.08
N VAL A 248 6.22 12.73 -2.76
CA VAL A 248 6.67 11.52 -2.07
C VAL A 248 5.49 10.72 -1.58
N PHE A 249 5.41 9.47 -1.97
CA PHE A 249 4.42 8.49 -1.58
C PHE A 249 5.04 7.52 -0.59
N TYR A 250 4.37 7.29 0.53
CA TYR A 250 4.75 6.25 1.47
C TYR A 250 3.72 5.12 1.47
N TYR A 251 4.18 3.89 1.54
CA TYR A 251 3.36 2.72 1.79
C TYR A 251 4.07 1.70 2.67
N ASN A 252 3.31 1.06 3.57
CA ASN A 252 3.84 0.06 4.48
C ASN A 252 4.26 -1.21 3.77
N GLY A 253 5.21 -1.93 4.40
CA GLY A 253 5.53 -3.31 4.09
C GLY A 253 4.66 -4.31 4.86
N ALA A 254 5.24 -5.45 5.24
CA ALA A 254 4.59 -6.44 6.10
C ALA A 254 4.76 -6.06 7.58
N GLU A 255 3.99 -5.06 8.02
CA GLU A 255 4.17 -4.38 9.31
C GLU A 255 3.44 -5.03 10.47
N GLY A 256 2.62 -6.08 10.25
CA GLY A 256 1.69 -6.62 11.23
C GLY A 256 2.30 -6.88 12.62
N ASP A 257 3.54 -7.31 12.68
CA ASP A 257 4.29 -7.54 13.93
C ASP A 257 5.49 -6.60 14.11
N GLN A 258 5.61 -5.55 13.29
CA GLN A 258 6.77 -4.65 13.31
C GLN A 258 6.43 -3.32 13.96
N ARG A 259 7.30 -2.83 14.85
CA ARG A 259 7.18 -1.50 15.44
C ARG A 259 8.45 -0.67 15.20
N PRO A 260 8.34 0.66 15.10
CA PRO A 260 9.51 1.53 14.96
C PRO A 260 10.35 1.50 16.23
N ILE A 261 11.65 1.75 16.08
CA ILE A 261 12.58 2.00 17.19
C ILE A 261 12.83 3.50 17.24
N SER A 262 12.45 4.15 18.36
CA SER A 262 12.69 5.58 18.54
C SER A 262 14.18 5.91 18.37
N GLN A 263 14.45 6.99 17.67
CA GLN A 263 15.79 7.55 17.48
C GLN A 263 16.10 8.62 18.56
N LEU A 264 15.11 8.95 19.39
CA LEU A 264 15.27 9.82 20.56
C LEU A 264 15.32 9.01 21.84
N GLU A 265 16.21 9.40 22.74
CA GLU A 265 16.27 8.82 24.09
C GLU A 265 15.09 9.29 24.96
N TYR A 266 14.66 10.55 24.78
CA TYR A 266 13.55 11.19 25.49
C TYR A 266 12.71 12.01 24.51
N GLY A 267 11.45 12.27 24.87
CA GLY A 267 10.53 13.11 24.09
C GLY A 267 9.09 12.62 24.19
N SER A 268 8.14 13.48 23.90
CA SER A 268 6.74 13.13 23.70
C SER A 268 6.56 12.17 22.53
N ASN A 269 5.41 11.51 22.45
CA ASN A 269 5.04 10.66 21.31
C ASN A 269 5.17 11.41 19.97
N TRP A 270 4.73 12.66 19.93
CA TRP A 270 4.82 13.55 18.77
C TRP A 270 6.27 13.82 18.33
N GLU A 271 7.14 14.18 19.28
CA GLU A 271 8.57 14.41 19.00
C GLU A 271 9.27 13.14 18.52
N GLN A 272 8.91 11.98 19.07
CA GLN A 272 9.45 10.70 18.61
C GLN A 272 9.01 10.38 17.18
N ALA A 273 7.73 10.58 16.85
CA ALA A 273 7.20 10.37 15.50
C ALA A 273 7.86 11.33 14.50
N GLU A 274 7.97 12.63 14.84
CA GLU A 274 8.62 13.63 14.01
C GLU A 274 10.09 13.29 13.76
N SER A 275 10.86 12.99 14.82
CA SER A 275 12.28 12.66 14.69
C SER A 275 12.50 11.42 13.84
N TYR A 276 11.75 10.33 14.11
CA TYR A 276 11.85 9.11 13.34
C TYR A 276 11.56 9.33 11.86
N GLY A 277 10.43 9.98 11.53
CA GLY A 277 10.04 10.25 10.16
C GLY A 277 11.04 11.17 9.46
N ARG A 278 11.52 12.22 10.12
CA ARG A 278 12.51 13.14 9.58
C ARG A 278 13.83 12.44 9.28
N GLU A 279 14.36 11.68 10.22
CA GLU A 279 15.66 11.01 10.03
C GLU A 279 15.58 9.93 8.96
N LEU A 280 14.51 9.11 8.95
CA LEU A 280 14.27 8.14 7.88
C LEU A 280 14.08 8.84 6.53
N GLY A 281 13.41 9.99 6.49
CA GLY A 281 13.26 10.84 5.31
C GLY A 281 14.60 11.35 4.77
N ILE A 282 15.50 11.78 5.65
CA ILE A 282 16.86 12.21 5.26
C ILE A 282 17.67 11.03 4.68
N LEU A 283 17.58 9.84 5.31
CA LEU A 283 18.24 8.63 4.79
C LEU A 283 17.67 8.23 3.43
N SER A 284 16.36 8.27 3.30
CA SER A 284 15.66 7.97 2.03
C SER A 284 16.04 8.95 0.93
N TRP A 285 16.08 10.25 1.24
CA TRP A 285 16.54 11.26 0.29
C TRP A 285 17.98 11.01 -0.19
N LYS A 286 18.92 10.73 0.75
CA LYS A 286 20.31 10.40 0.40
C LYS A 286 20.40 9.17 -0.50
N LEU A 287 19.59 8.14 -0.23
CA LEU A 287 19.55 6.92 -1.02
C LEU A 287 18.98 7.20 -2.41
N ALA A 288 17.92 8.00 -2.51
CA ALA A 288 17.27 8.37 -3.76
C ALA A 288 18.19 9.14 -4.73
N GLN A 289 19.21 9.85 -4.24
CA GLN A 289 20.19 10.53 -5.09
C GLN A 289 21.04 9.56 -5.93
N ASN A 290 21.15 8.30 -5.52
CA ASN A 290 21.94 7.27 -6.21
C ASN A 290 21.15 6.48 -7.24
N ILE A 291 19.83 6.74 -7.38
CA ILE A 291 18.97 6.02 -8.32
C ILE A 291 19.27 6.47 -9.74
N GLN A 292 19.52 5.49 -10.62
CA GLN A 292 19.64 5.71 -12.06
C GLN A 292 18.31 5.32 -12.71
N THR A 293 17.60 6.33 -13.23
CA THR A 293 16.33 6.11 -13.94
C THR A 293 16.55 5.77 -15.41
N LYS A 294 15.75 4.88 -15.96
CA LYS A 294 15.75 4.45 -17.37
C LYS A 294 14.34 4.41 -17.94
N PRO A 295 14.15 4.52 -19.26
CA PRO A 295 12.84 4.39 -19.87
C PRO A 295 12.19 3.05 -19.51
N VAL A 296 10.91 3.11 -19.14
CA VAL A 296 10.00 1.96 -18.96
C VAL A 296 8.88 2.14 -19.96
N TYR A 297 8.46 1.06 -20.61
CA TYR A 297 7.54 1.13 -21.75
C TYR A 297 6.18 0.52 -21.48
N GLU A 298 6.08 -0.33 -20.47
CA GLU A 298 4.89 -1.09 -20.13
C GLU A 298 4.71 -1.11 -18.61
N VAL A 299 3.45 -1.05 -18.18
CA VAL A 299 3.04 -1.25 -16.80
C VAL A 299 2.13 -2.47 -16.78
N HIS A 300 2.49 -3.45 -15.98
CA HIS A 300 1.69 -4.66 -15.90
C HIS A 300 1.01 -4.75 -14.52
N ARG A 301 -0.21 -5.27 -14.53
CA ARG A 301 -0.98 -5.50 -13.31
C ARG A 301 -1.67 -6.84 -13.34
N TYR A 302 -1.90 -7.40 -12.19
CA TYR A 302 -2.76 -8.57 -12.04
C TYR A 302 -3.49 -8.51 -10.69
N ILE A 303 -4.65 -9.17 -10.65
CA ILE A 303 -5.43 -9.34 -9.43
C ILE A 303 -5.63 -10.82 -9.18
N THR A 304 -5.39 -11.22 -7.94
CA THR A 304 -5.61 -12.58 -7.49
C THR A 304 -6.76 -12.61 -6.51
N SER A 305 -7.85 -13.26 -6.89
CA SER A 305 -8.97 -13.49 -5.96
C SER A 305 -8.63 -14.62 -5.00
N ILE A 306 -8.94 -14.43 -3.73
CA ILE A 306 -8.67 -15.36 -2.64
C ILE A 306 -9.97 -15.70 -1.92
N SER A 307 -10.39 -16.96 -1.99
CA SER A 307 -11.47 -17.46 -1.13
C SER A 307 -10.92 -17.66 0.27
N LEU A 308 -11.48 -16.93 1.23
CA LEU A 308 -11.02 -16.93 2.61
C LEU A 308 -11.52 -18.16 3.37
N PRO A 309 -10.80 -18.65 4.40
CA PRO A 309 -11.30 -19.67 5.31
C PRO A 309 -12.55 -19.22 6.04
N GLU A 310 -13.21 -20.14 6.74
CA GLU A 310 -14.34 -19.80 7.61
C GLU A 310 -13.93 -18.82 8.70
N LEU A 311 -14.80 -17.85 9.00
CA LEU A 311 -14.57 -16.88 10.07
C LEU A 311 -14.53 -17.59 11.42
N THR A 312 -13.48 -17.32 12.16
CA THR A 312 -13.24 -17.83 13.51
C THR A 312 -12.35 -16.84 14.26
N TRP A 313 -12.12 -17.05 15.53
CA TRP A 313 -11.15 -16.28 16.30
C TRP A 313 -10.28 -17.18 17.17
N HIS A 314 -9.12 -16.67 17.55
CA HIS A 314 -8.22 -17.36 18.46
C HIS A 314 -8.83 -17.47 19.85
N PRO A 315 -8.59 -18.54 20.65
CA PRO A 315 -9.11 -18.66 22.02
C PRO A 315 -8.82 -17.49 22.94
N GLU A 316 -7.70 -16.80 22.73
CA GLU A 316 -7.31 -15.61 23.51
C GLU A 316 -8.08 -14.34 23.12
N PHE A 317 -8.86 -14.33 22.02
CA PHE A 317 -9.55 -13.15 21.54
C PHE A 317 -10.42 -12.49 22.61
N MET A 318 -11.17 -13.23 23.37
CA MET A 318 -12.07 -12.68 24.39
C MET A 318 -11.33 -11.98 25.56
N GLN A 319 -10.04 -12.28 25.73
CA GLN A 319 -9.20 -11.69 26.78
C GLN A 319 -8.33 -10.55 26.26
N THR A 320 -8.26 -10.35 24.97
CA THR A 320 -7.44 -9.35 24.26
C THR A 320 -8.33 -8.44 23.41
N GLY A 321 -8.39 -8.59 22.09
CA GLY A 321 -9.20 -7.77 21.19
C GLY A 321 -10.69 -7.77 21.54
N GLY A 322 -11.26 -8.90 21.94
CA GLY A 322 -12.65 -8.96 22.41
C GLY A 322 -12.92 -8.08 23.61
N ALA A 323 -12.00 -8.09 24.58
CA ALA A 323 -12.08 -7.21 25.75
C ALA A 323 -11.87 -5.74 25.37
N GLU A 324 -10.88 -5.44 24.52
CA GLU A 324 -10.60 -4.10 24.00
C GLU A 324 -11.83 -3.51 23.29
N TYR A 325 -12.50 -4.32 22.46
CA TYR A 325 -13.67 -3.88 21.71
C TYR A 325 -15.00 -4.07 22.45
N GLY A 326 -14.99 -4.46 23.71
CA GLY A 326 -16.18 -4.63 24.53
C GLY A 326 -17.11 -5.76 24.06
N LEU A 327 -16.58 -6.82 23.46
CA LEU A 327 -17.31 -7.93 22.87
C LEU A 327 -17.37 -9.15 23.83
N ASN A 328 -18.48 -9.85 23.81
CA ASN A 328 -18.61 -11.21 24.30
C ASN A 328 -18.73 -12.20 23.12
N GLU A 329 -18.78 -13.51 23.36
CA GLU A 329 -18.81 -14.52 22.30
C GLU A 329 -19.97 -14.32 21.31
N GLU A 330 -21.17 -13.99 21.78
CA GLU A 330 -22.35 -13.80 20.93
C GLU A 330 -22.21 -12.53 20.08
N THR A 331 -21.83 -11.42 20.67
CA THR A 331 -21.64 -10.15 19.95
C THR A 331 -20.43 -10.22 19.01
N ALA A 332 -19.35 -10.91 19.39
CA ALA A 332 -18.20 -11.11 18.52
C ALA A 332 -18.55 -11.90 17.26
N ALA A 333 -19.29 -13.01 17.40
CA ALA A 333 -19.75 -13.78 16.25
C ALA A 333 -20.59 -12.92 15.29
N TYR A 334 -21.49 -12.10 15.82
CA TYR A 334 -22.30 -11.21 15.01
C TYR A 334 -21.45 -10.13 14.31
N VAL A 335 -20.60 -9.43 15.04
CA VAL A 335 -19.73 -8.35 14.54
C VAL A 335 -18.81 -8.86 13.44
N ILE A 336 -18.08 -9.95 13.70
CA ILE A 336 -17.12 -10.54 12.76
C ILE A 336 -17.82 -10.98 11.48
N ASN A 337 -19.00 -11.65 11.57
CA ASN A 337 -19.75 -12.05 10.39
C ASN A 337 -20.34 -10.87 9.59
N LEU A 338 -20.65 -9.76 10.23
CA LEU A 338 -21.18 -8.56 9.57
C LEU A 338 -20.10 -7.78 8.81
N LEU A 339 -18.93 -7.59 9.44
CA LEU A 339 -17.91 -6.65 8.96
C LEU A 339 -16.90 -7.31 8.03
N PHE A 340 -16.62 -8.61 8.18
CA PHE A 340 -15.54 -9.26 7.44
C PHE A 340 -16.04 -10.05 6.22
N PRO A 341 -15.32 -10.00 5.08
CA PRO A 341 -15.70 -10.64 3.83
C PRO A 341 -15.43 -12.15 3.83
N ARG A 342 -15.99 -12.88 2.84
CA ARG A 342 -15.70 -14.30 2.57
C ARG A 342 -14.71 -14.49 1.42
N THR A 343 -14.43 -13.42 0.71
CA THR A 343 -13.45 -13.38 -0.38
C THR A 343 -12.70 -12.06 -0.32
N THR A 344 -11.45 -12.08 -0.70
CA THR A 344 -10.63 -10.89 -0.84
C THR A 344 -9.83 -10.96 -2.14
N SER A 345 -9.02 -9.97 -2.41
CA SER A 345 -8.10 -9.97 -3.54
C SER A 345 -6.76 -9.32 -3.18
N SER A 346 -5.72 -9.78 -3.84
CA SER A 346 -4.42 -9.12 -3.88
C SER A 346 -4.26 -8.45 -5.23
N THR A 347 -4.00 -7.16 -5.23
CA THR A 347 -3.65 -6.39 -6.43
C THR A 347 -2.13 -6.29 -6.51
N ALA A 348 -1.53 -6.54 -7.67
CA ALA A 348 -0.10 -6.33 -7.87
C ALA A 348 0.16 -5.50 -9.12
N ILE A 349 1.22 -4.68 -9.06
CA ILE A 349 1.69 -3.87 -10.18
C ILE A 349 3.17 -4.07 -10.39
N ASN A 350 3.57 -4.30 -11.64
CA ASN A 350 4.97 -4.34 -12.07
C ASN A 350 5.30 -3.08 -12.88
N ILE A 351 6.36 -2.37 -12.48
CA ILE A 351 6.83 -1.13 -13.08
C ILE A 351 8.34 -1.27 -13.32
N GLY A 352 8.72 -1.66 -14.53
CA GLY A 352 10.12 -1.93 -14.85
C GLY A 352 10.66 -3.12 -14.05
N ASP A 353 11.63 -2.86 -13.17
CA ASP A 353 12.30 -3.89 -12.34
C ASP A 353 11.70 -4.05 -10.92
N LEU A 354 10.64 -3.28 -10.61
CA LEU A 354 9.90 -3.36 -9.34
C LEU A 354 8.57 -4.07 -9.52
N ILE A 355 8.21 -4.91 -8.56
CA ILE A 355 6.83 -5.33 -8.32
C ILE A 355 6.37 -4.90 -6.92
N ILE A 356 5.17 -4.30 -6.85
CA ILE A 356 4.47 -4.02 -5.59
C ILE A 356 3.35 -5.04 -5.47
N ILE A 357 3.34 -5.79 -4.38
CA ILE A 357 2.33 -6.83 -4.11
C ILE A 357 1.45 -6.35 -2.95
N GLY A 358 0.21 -6.02 -3.24
CA GLY A 358 -0.77 -5.59 -2.24
C GLY A 358 -1.30 -6.75 -1.40
N ILE A 359 -1.28 -6.57 -0.10
CA ILE A 359 -1.80 -7.53 0.89
C ILE A 359 -3.02 -6.92 1.58
N PRO A 360 -4.18 -7.59 1.58
CA PRO A 360 -5.41 -7.02 2.12
C PRO A 360 -5.51 -7.15 3.66
N GLY A 361 -4.51 -6.67 4.39
CA GLY A 361 -4.45 -6.74 5.85
C GLY A 361 -3.03 -6.66 6.38
N GLU A 362 -2.86 -6.98 7.67
CA GLU A 362 -1.60 -6.84 8.40
C GLU A 362 -0.82 -8.16 8.37
N LEU A 363 0.07 -8.29 7.38
CA LEU A 363 0.95 -9.44 7.23
C LEU A 363 2.15 -9.33 8.18
N THR A 364 2.54 -10.43 8.83
CA THR A 364 3.79 -10.48 9.62
C THR A 364 5.03 -10.42 8.73
N ALA A 365 6.13 -9.90 9.28
CA ALA A 365 7.40 -9.76 8.54
C ALA A 365 7.94 -11.11 8.04
N GLU A 366 7.75 -12.19 8.78
CA GLU A 366 8.13 -13.55 8.37
C GLU A 366 7.49 -13.91 7.01
N LEU A 367 6.17 -13.75 6.90
CA LEU A 367 5.44 -14.07 5.67
C LEU A 367 5.76 -13.08 4.55
N GLY A 368 5.97 -11.80 4.88
CA GLY A 368 6.39 -10.80 3.91
C GLY A 368 7.74 -11.13 3.28
N GLN A 369 8.71 -11.52 4.09
CA GLN A 369 10.02 -11.98 3.60
C GLN A 369 9.92 -13.28 2.80
N GLU A 370 9.04 -14.20 3.19
CA GLU A 370 8.80 -15.43 2.46
C GLU A 370 8.27 -15.14 1.05
N ILE A 371 7.27 -14.25 0.90
CA ILE A 371 6.76 -13.80 -0.41
C ILE A 371 7.88 -13.18 -1.24
N LYS A 372 8.60 -12.19 -0.68
CA LYS A 372 9.71 -11.51 -1.38
C LYS A 372 10.72 -12.52 -1.92
N ARG A 373 11.20 -13.42 -1.06
CA ARG A 373 12.18 -14.44 -1.43
C ARG A 373 11.65 -15.38 -2.52
N LYS A 374 10.46 -15.96 -2.33
CA LYS A 374 9.87 -16.91 -3.31
C LYS A 374 9.65 -16.26 -4.68
N VAL A 375 9.18 -15.01 -4.72
CA VAL A 375 8.98 -14.28 -5.97
C VAL A 375 10.31 -13.97 -6.65
N LEU A 376 11.32 -13.51 -5.91
CA LEU A 376 12.67 -13.27 -6.45
C LEU A 376 13.31 -14.56 -6.99
N ASP A 377 13.16 -15.69 -6.31
CA ASP A 377 13.71 -16.97 -6.71
C ASP A 377 13.04 -17.57 -7.98
N GLN A 378 11.79 -17.20 -8.26
CA GLN A 378 10.97 -17.79 -9.31
C GLN A 378 10.72 -16.87 -10.52
N THR A 379 11.20 -15.63 -10.47
CA THR A 379 10.98 -14.62 -11.51
C THR A 379 12.27 -13.86 -11.84
N ASP A 380 12.26 -13.11 -12.94
CA ASP A 380 13.37 -12.22 -13.33
C ASP A 380 13.22 -10.80 -12.74
N ILE A 381 12.33 -10.61 -11.76
CA ILE A 381 12.12 -9.34 -11.07
C ILE A 381 13.29 -9.07 -10.11
N HIS A 382 13.74 -7.81 -10.02
CA HIS A 382 14.87 -7.45 -9.17
C HIS A 382 14.45 -6.88 -7.80
N TYR A 383 13.29 -6.22 -7.74
CA TYR A 383 12.78 -5.61 -6.52
C TYR A 383 11.35 -6.04 -6.27
N VAL A 384 11.12 -6.66 -5.12
CA VAL A 384 9.79 -7.06 -4.65
C VAL A 384 9.48 -6.31 -3.36
N THR A 385 8.38 -5.60 -3.34
CA THR A 385 7.88 -4.91 -2.15
C THR A 385 6.49 -5.39 -1.79
N ILE A 386 6.21 -5.41 -0.49
CA ILE A 386 4.87 -5.63 0.03
C ILE A 386 4.18 -4.28 0.18
N GLY A 387 2.98 -4.14 -0.35
CA GLY A 387 2.05 -3.08 0.00
C GLY A 387 1.11 -3.59 1.08
N GLY A 388 1.44 -3.38 2.36
CA GLY A 388 0.62 -3.81 3.47
C GLY A 388 -0.72 -3.06 3.50
N LEU A 389 -1.78 -3.70 3.99
CA LEU A 389 -3.14 -3.13 4.12
C LEU A 389 -3.75 -2.68 2.77
N ALA A 390 -3.27 -3.25 1.67
CA ALA A 390 -3.70 -2.81 0.34
C ALA A 390 -5.18 -3.12 0.08
N ASP A 391 -5.88 -2.13 -0.44
CA ASP A 391 -7.28 -2.19 -0.89
C ASP A 391 -8.32 -2.38 0.24
N GLU A 392 -8.04 -3.22 1.24
CA GLU A 392 -8.90 -3.43 2.40
C GLU A 392 -8.14 -4.05 3.59
N TRP A 393 -8.71 -3.95 4.77
CA TRP A 393 -8.22 -4.62 5.97
C TRP A 393 -9.13 -5.79 6.35
N ILE A 394 -8.62 -7.02 6.27
CA ILE A 394 -9.40 -8.20 6.64
C ILE A 394 -8.97 -8.83 7.97
N SER A 395 -7.79 -8.59 8.48
CA SER A 395 -7.23 -8.92 9.79
C SER A 395 -5.71 -9.08 9.74
N TYR A 396 -5.13 -9.56 10.85
CA TYR A 396 -3.74 -10.03 10.91
C TYR A 396 -3.55 -11.37 10.19
N MET A 397 -2.38 -11.55 9.56
CA MET A 397 -1.99 -12.76 8.83
C MET A 397 -0.64 -13.23 9.34
N LEU A 398 -0.63 -14.39 10.00
CA LEU A 398 0.54 -14.99 10.63
C LEU A 398 0.86 -16.35 9.99
N SER A 399 2.10 -16.84 10.20
CA SER A 399 2.38 -18.26 10.00
C SER A 399 1.55 -19.10 10.99
N LYS A 400 1.36 -20.39 10.68
CA LYS A 400 0.60 -21.27 11.56
C LYS A 400 1.26 -21.34 12.96
N GLU A 401 2.56 -21.42 13.00
CA GLU A 401 3.36 -21.48 14.21
C GLU A 401 3.20 -20.24 15.08
N GLU A 402 3.22 -19.06 14.47
CA GLU A 402 3.02 -17.79 15.18
C GLU A 402 1.57 -17.61 15.64
N TYR A 403 0.60 -18.08 14.85
CA TYR A 403 -0.80 -18.07 15.28
C TYR A 403 -1.02 -18.97 16.51
N GLU A 404 -0.45 -20.18 16.53
CA GLU A 404 -0.57 -21.14 17.64
C GLU A 404 0.10 -20.66 18.94
N LYS A 405 1.07 -19.74 18.86
CA LYS A 405 1.69 -19.10 20.03
C LYS A 405 0.78 -18.07 20.72
N GLY A 406 -0.32 -17.65 20.07
CA GLY A 406 -1.22 -16.63 20.60
C GLY A 406 -0.66 -15.22 20.52
N GLY A 407 -1.05 -14.36 21.46
CA GLY A 407 -0.71 -12.93 21.48
C GLY A 407 -1.69 -12.06 20.69
N TYR A 408 -1.44 -10.75 20.67
CA TYR A 408 -2.39 -9.77 20.11
C TYR A 408 -2.72 -10.03 18.63
N GLU A 409 -1.71 -10.17 17.77
CA GLU A 409 -1.89 -10.37 16.34
C GLU A 409 -2.65 -11.67 16.03
N ALA A 410 -2.36 -12.76 16.73
CA ALA A 410 -3.08 -14.02 16.59
C ALA A 410 -4.54 -13.88 17.04
N SER A 411 -4.76 -13.13 18.12
CA SER A 411 -6.11 -12.92 18.68
C SER A 411 -7.00 -12.09 17.75
N VAL A 412 -6.45 -11.17 16.99
CA VAL A 412 -7.17 -10.32 16.01
C VAL A 412 -7.03 -10.86 14.58
N SER A 413 -6.77 -12.16 14.43
CA SER A 413 -6.77 -12.87 13.15
C SER A 413 -8.06 -13.72 13.03
N PHE A 414 -8.98 -13.30 12.14
CA PHE A 414 -10.37 -13.80 12.12
C PHE A 414 -10.64 -14.95 11.13
N TYR A 415 -9.60 -15.57 10.58
CA TYR A 415 -9.76 -16.70 9.64
C TYR A 415 -8.88 -17.91 10.02
N GLY A 416 -8.38 -17.91 11.25
CA GLY A 416 -7.62 -19.03 11.81
C GLY A 416 -6.20 -19.18 11.24
N PRO A 417 -5.50 -20.27 11.64
CA PRO A 417 -4.06 -20.45 11.39
C PRO A 417 -3.69 -20.70 9.92
N THR A 418 -4.66 -20.91 9.05
CA THR A 418 -4.42 -21.21 7.63
C THR A 418 -4.45 -19.96 6.74
N LEU A 419 -4.88 -18.80 7.24
CA LEU A 419 -5.01 -17.59 6.45
C LEU A 419 -3.67 -17.13 5.88
N GLY A 420 -2.66 -16.94 6.72
CA GLY A 420 -1.34 -16.48 6.28
C GLY A 420 -0.70 -17.38 5.22
N PRO A 421 -0.55 -18.69 5.46
CA PRO A 421 -0.06 -19.63 4.45
C PRO A 421 -0.86 -19.61 3.15
N LEU A 422 -2.19 -19.57 3.21
CA LEU A 422 -3.05 -19.49 2.02
C LEU A 422 -2.76 -18.24 1.19
N VAL A 423 -2.63 -17.08 1.84
CA VAL A 423 -2.35 -15.80 1.17
C VAL A 423 -0.98 -15.86 0.51
N VAL A 424 0.05 -16.35 1.21
CA VAL A 424 1.41 -16.51 0.65
C VAL A 424 1.39 -17.37 -0.60
N ASP A 425 0.79 -18.56 -0.53
CA ASP A 425 0.76 -19.51 -1.66
C ASP A 425 0.04 -18.91 -2.87
N ARG A 426 -1.14 -18.29 -2.66
CA ARG A 426 -1.91 -17.67 -3.76
C ARG A 426 -1.17 -16.53 -4.43
N ILE A 427 -0.46 -15.71 -3.66
CA ILE A 427 0.29 -14.57 -4.19
C ILE A 427 1.53 -15.03 -4.97
N VAL A 428 2.29 -15.98 -4.43
CA VAL A 428 3.48 -16.51 -5.09
C VAL A 428 3.11 -17.21 -6.39
N ASP A 429 2.07 -18.05 -6.39
CA ASP A 429 1.56 -18.72 -7.58
C ASP A 429 1.13 -17.71 -8.65
N ALA A 430 0.43 -16.64 -8.25
CA ALA A 430 -0.02 -15.61 -9.17
C ALA A 430 1.14 -14.80 -9.76
N ALA A 431 2.11 -14.39 -8.94
CA ALA A 431 3.28 -13.65 -9.40
C ALA A 431 4.11 -14.46 -10.40
N THR A 432 4.32 -15.75 -10.11
CA THR A 432 5.05 -16.67 -10.98
C THR A 432 4.32 -16.91 -12.31
N SER A 433 3.01 -17.17 -12.24
CA SER A 433 2.19 -17.37 -13.45
C SER A 433 2.16 -16.13 -14.33
N PHE A 434 2.04 -14.96 -13.73
CA PHE A 434 2.05 -13.68 -14.43
C PHE A 434 3.39 -13.43 -15.16
N GLN A 435 4.52 -13.68 -14.49
CA GLN A 435 5.84 -13.56 -15.11
C GLN A 435 6.02 -14.52 -16.31
N LEU A 436 5.52 -15.76 -16.19
CA LEU A 436 5.56 -16.72 -17.30
C LEU A 436 4.73 -16.24 -18.52
N GLN A 437 3.58 -15.61 -18.30
CA GLN A 437 2.77 -15.01 -19.36
C GLN A 437 3.53 -13.87 -20.06
N LEU A 438 4.15 -12.97 -19.29
CA LEU A 438 4.94 -11.87 -19.87
C LEU A 438 6.12 -12.36 -20.73
N LEU A 439 6.73 -13.47 -20.35
CA LEU A 439 7.84 -14.08 -21.11
C LEU A 439 7.37 -14.92 -22.31
N GLY A 440 6.04 -15.09 -22.54
CA GLY A 440 5.51 -15.93 -23.61
C GLY A 440 5.86 -17.41 -23.46
N LYS A 441 6.07 -17.88 -22.24
CA LYS A 441 6.47 -19.26 -21.92
C LYS A 441 5.29 -20.16 -21.52
N ASN A 442 4.05 -19.78 -21.82
CA ASN A 442 2.84 -20.58 -21.60
C ASN A 442 2.44 -21.34 -22.87
#